data_05fd0a289de8abcf8c116ab8d0861b57
#
_entry.id   05fd0a289de8abcf8c116ab8d0861b57
#
_cell.length_a   1.000
_cell.length_b   1.000
_cell.length_c   1.000
_cell.angle_alpha   90.00
_cell.angle_beta   90.00
_cell.angle_gamma   90.00
#
_symmetry.space_group_name_H-M   'P 1'
#
loop_
_entity.id
_entity.type
_entity.pdbx_description
1 polymer ?
#
loop_
_entity_poly.entity_id
_entity_poly.type
_entity_poly.pdbx_seq_one_letter_code
_entity_poly.pdbx_strand_id
1 'polypeptide(L)'
;MSEVVHLVHLSDPERSAELAAQLRRLVAPHTHRALVATTLPGGIDAGDLIVRLRFADDVQQQPVVNAVDRWLSESFVERVETAAFTATPQRVKPPAGRAAPPTSHTPPPARHQGAPSPAGYAEPARIYRALLVAVDPRTDPAQVATFESETAAMPDYIHTIGASQLSRVDSGSGWTHVWEQEFTDLDGLTGPYMTHPYHWAHIDRWFDPERGSKIVTRLCHSFGALAWPVLPAT
;
A
#
# COMPACT_ATOMS: atom_id res chain seq x y z
N MET A 1 4.91 15.04 -8.97
CA MET A 1 4.17 13.84 -9.41
C MET A 1 2.95 13.72 -8.52
N SER A 2 1.77 13.70 -9.12
CA SER A 2 0.51 13.56 -8.40
C SER A 2 0.14 12.09 -8.28
N GLU A 3 -0.39 11.70 -7.13
CA GLU A 3 -0.85 10.35 -6.84
C GLU A 3 -2.23 10.40 -6.22
N VAL A 4 -3.03 9.37 -6.45
CA VAL A 4 -4.35 9.23 -5.86
C VAL A 4 -4.61 7.80 -5.47
N VAL A 5 -5.22 7.63 -4.31
CA VAL A 5 -5.76 6.35 -3.83
C VAL A 5 -7.26 6.50 -3.65
N HIS A 6 -8.02 5.56 -4.23
CA HIS A 6 -9.44 5.38 -3.98
C HIS A 6 -9.67 4.02 -3.32
N LEU A 7 -10.48 3.99 -2.26
CA LEU A 7 -11.07 2.78 -1.69
C LEU A 7 -12.54 2.80 -2.09
N VAL A 8 -12.94 1.85 -2.91
CA VAL A 8 -14.25 1.85 -3.56
C VAL A 8 -15.16 0.81 -2.91
N HIS A 9 -16.31 1.23 -2.43
CA HIS A 9 -17.37 0.36 -1.92
C HIS A 9 -18.40 0.15 -3.04
N LEU A 10 -18.73 -1.10 -3.30
CA LEU A 10 -19.67 -1.50 -4.34
C LEU A 10 -21.04 -1.83 -3.73
N SER A 11 -22.11 -1.54 -4.47
CA SER A 11 -23.45 -1.97 -4.11
C SER A 11 -23.64 -3.50 -4.22
N ASP A 12 -22.76 -4.15 -4.99
CA ASP A 12 -22.67 -5.60 -5.15
C ASP A 12 -21.20 -6.05 -5.12
N PRO A 13 -20.69 -6.46 -3.94
CA PRO A 13 -19.31 -6.89 -3.77
C PRO A 13 -18.90 -8.12 -4.60
N GLU A 14 -19.86 -8.97 -5.01
CA GLU A 14 -19.59 -10.14 -5.84
C GLU A 14 -19.07 -9.76 -7.23
N ARG A 15 -19.34 -8.55 -7.68
CA ARG A 15 -18.86 -8.00 -8.94
C ARG A 15 -17.45 -7.41 -8.89
N SER A 16 -16.81 -7.40 -7.73
CA SER A 16 -15.51 -6.73 -7.54
C SER A 16 -14.45 -7.18 -8.53
N ALA A 17 -14.34 -8.47 -8.81
CA ALA A 17 -13.35 -9.00 -9.77
C ALA A 17 -13.61 -8.54 -11.21
N GLU A 18 -14.88 -8.54 -11.66
CA GLU A 18 -15.30 -8.06 -12.98
C GLU A 18 -14.99 -6.56 -13.11
N LEU A 19 -15.43 -5.77 -12.13
CA LEU A 19 -15.31 -4.31 -12.13
C LEU A 19 -13.83 -3.88 -12.02
N ALA A 20 -13.03 -4.59 -11.25
CA ALA A 20 -11.59 -4.38 -11.22
C ALA A 20 -10.96 -4.63 -12.60
N ALA A 21 -11.37 -5.67 -13.31
CA ALA A 21 -10.88 -5.95 -14.65
C ALA A 21 -11.30 -4.88 -15.68
N GLN A 22 -12.51 -4.34 -15.57
CA GLN A 22 -12.97 -3.21 -16.39
C GLN A 22 -12.10 -1.97 -16.13
N LEU A 23 -11.89 -1.61 -14.87
CA LEU A 23 -11.13 -0.43 -14.50
C LEU A 23 -9.65 -0.56 -14.87
N ARG A 24 -9.05 -1.76 -14.74
CA ARG A 24 -7.67 -2.00 -15.23
C ARG A 24 -7.55 -1.70 -16.73
N ARG A 25 -8.51 -2.13 -17.56
CA ARG A 25 -8.49 -1.83 -19.00
C ARG A 25 -8.63 -0.34 -19.28
N LEU A 26 -9.39 0.37 -18.46
CA LEU A 26 -9.59 1.82 -18.58
C LEU A 26 -8.29 2.58 -18.30
N VAL A 27 -7.54 2.21 -17.25
CA VAL A 27 -6.35 2.95 -16.81
C VAL A 27 -5.06 2.52 -17.52
N ALA A 28 -4.97 1.29 -18.01
CA ALA A 28 -3.75 0.72 -18.59
C ALA A 28 -3.08 1.56 -19.69
N PRO A 29 -3.81 2.21 -20.63
CA PRO A 29 -3.19 3.01 -21.69
C PRO A 29 -2.53 4.30 -21.18
N HIS A 30 -2.82 4.72 -19.95
CA HIS A 30 -2.59 6.08 -19.49
C HIS A 30 -1.70 6.18 -18.26
N THR A 31 -1.40 5.07 -17.60
CA THR A 31 -0.62 5.09 -16.35
C THR A 31 0.49 4.06 -16.38
N HIS A 32 1.71 4.49 -16.14
CA HIS A 32 2.85 3.58 -16.03
C HIS A 32 2.84 2.78 -14.73
N ARG A 33 2.14 3.27 -13.69
CA ARG A 33 2.03 2.62 -12.38
C ARG A 33 0.61 2.80 -11.83
N ALA A 34 -0.26 1.90 -12.19
CA ALA A 34 -1.57 1.77 -11.59
C ALA A 34 -1.70 0.44 -10.86
N LEU A 35 -2.34 0.46 -9.72
CA LEU A 35 -2.88 -0.71 -9.07
C LEU A 35 -4.41 -0.61 -9.11
N VAL A 36 -5.05 -1.65 -9.60
CA VAL A 36 -6.48 -1.90 -9.38
C VAL A 36 -6.59 -3.33 -8.85
N ALA A 37 -6.94 -3.48 -7.60
CA ALA A 37 -7.02 -4.78 -6.94
C ALA A 37 -8.34 -4.93 -6.20
N THR A 38 -8.84 -6.16 -6.09
CA THR A 38 -9.88 -6.50 -5.12
C THR A 38 -9.29 -6.49 -3.72
N THR A 39 -10.05 -6.00 -2.76
CA THR A 39 -9.65 -5.99 -1.36
C THR A 39 -9.69 -7.41 -0.78
N LEU A 40 -8.66 -7.76 -0.02
CA LEU A 40 -8.61 -9.01 0.74
C LEU A 40 -9.32 -8.84 2.09
N PRO A 41 -9.86 -9.92 2.67
CA PRO A 41 -10.53 -9.88 3.97
C PRO A 41 -9.60 -9.41 5.10
N GLY A 42 -10.15 -8.71 6.11
CA GLY A 42 -9.41 -8.28 7.30
C GLY A 42 -9.09 -6.78 7.34
N GLY A 43 -9.52 -6.00 6.35
CA GLY A 43 -9.43 -4.54 6.38
C GLY A 43 -10.47 -3.89 7.31
N ILE A 44 -10.34 -2.59 7.51
CA ILE A 44 -11.27 -1.75 8.30
C ILE A 44 -11.84 -0.70 7.37
N ASP A 45 -13.16 -0.69 7.17
CA ASP A 45 -13.83 0.21 6.22
C ASP A 45 -13.14 0.22 4.85
N ALA A 46 -12.78 -0.99 4.40
CA ALA A 46 -11.75 -1.20 3.39
C ALA A 46 -12.21 -0.98 1.95
N GLY A 47 -13.54 -1.00 1.72
CA GLY A 47 -14.10 -1.10 0.38
C GLY A 47 -13.85 -2.46 -0.26
N ASP A 48 -14.31 -2.62 -1.48
CA ASP A 48 -14.21 -3.84 -2.28
C ASP A 48 -13.08 -3.78 -3.29
N LEU A 49 -12.69 -2.55 -3.70
CA LEU A 49 -11.58 -2.32 -4.61
C LEU A 49 -10.62 -1.26 -4.08
N ILE A 50 -9.34 -1.49 -4.37
CA ILE A 50 -8.27 -0.51 -4.20
C ILE A 50 -7.88 -0.03 -5.60
N VAL A 51 -7.90 1.29 -5.79
CA VAL A 51 -7.44 1.94 -7.02
C VAL A 51 -6.33 2.92 -6.64
N ARG A 52 -5.13 2.67 -7.09
CA ARG A 52 -4.00 3.58 -6.91
C ARG A 52 -3.49 4.01 -8.27
N LEU A 53 -3.40 5.30 -8.49
CA LEU A 53 -2.93 5.88 -9.74
C LEU A 53 -1.74 6.80 -9.46
N ARG A 54 -0.74 6.73 -10.32
CA ARG A 54 0.40 7.64 -10.32
C ARG A 54 0.56 8.27 -11.68
N PHE A 55 0.65 9.58 -11.69
CA PHE A 55 0.79 10.37 -12.90
C PHE A 55 2.21 10.97 -12.99
N ALA A 56 2.88 10.69 -14.10
CA ALA A 56 4.21 11.24 -14.35
C ALA A 56 4.17 12.69 -14.81
N ASP A 57 3.06 13.11 -15.45
CA ASP A 57 2.91 14.39 -16.11
C ASP A 57 1.48 14.92 -15.96
N ASP A 58 1.31 16.19 -15.56
CA ASP A 58 0.01 16.78 -15.28
C ASP A 58 -0.88 16.91 -16.53
N VAL A 59 -0.27 17.02 -17.71
CA VAL A 59 -1.01 17.23 -18.98
C VAL A 59 -1.74 15.97 -19.45
N GLN A 60 -1.19 14.78 -19.18
CA GLN A 60 -1.83 13.51 -19.57
C GLN A 60 -2.78 12.96 -18.50
N GLN A 61 -2.78 13.57 -17.34
CA GLN A 61 -3.54 13.15 -16.18
C GLN A 61 -5.06 13.32 -16.36
N GLN A 62 -5.48 14.48 -16.89
CA GLN A 62 -6.89 14.87 -16.88
C GLN A 62 -7.84 13.91 -17.62
N PRO A 63 -7.52 13.36 -18.79
CA PRO A 63 -8.39 12.38 -19.44
C PRO A 63 -8.61 11.12 -18.61
N VAL A 64 -7.57 10.63 -17.93
CA VAL A 64 -7.64 9.44 -17.06
C VAL A 64 -8.45 9.73 -15.81
N VAL A 65 -8.17 10.85 -15.15
CA VAL A 65 -8.94 11.30 -13.99
C VAL A 65 -10.42 11.39 -14.34
N ASN A 66 -10.77 12.07 -15.43
CA ASN A 66 -12.16 12.19 -15.87
C ASN A 66 -12.81 10.84 -16.21
N ALA A 67 -12.05 9.90 -16.75
CA ALA A 67 -12.56 8.57 -17.07
C ALA A 67 -12.80 7.74 -15.80
N VAL A 68 -11.87 7.83 -14.84
CA VAL A 68 -12.00 7.18 -13.52
C VAL A 68 -13.14 7.81 -12.72
N ASP A 69 -13.24 9.13 -12.67
CA ASP A 69 -14.31 9.84 -11.96
C ASP A 69 -15.69 9.48 -12.50
N ARG A 70 -15.80 9.36 -13.83
CA ARG A 70 -17.05 8.89 -14.46
C ARG A 70 -17.37 7.47 -14.04
N TRP A 71 -16.39 6.56 -14.05
CA TRP A 71 -16.57 5.19 -13.61
C TRP A 71 -16.94 5.11 -12.13
N LEU A 72 -16.30 5.93 -11.26
CA LEU A 72 -16.63 6.02 -9.84
C LEU A 72 -18.02 6.63 -9.56
N SER A 73 -18.62 7.30 -10.54
CA SER A 73 -19.97 7.88 -10.44
C SER A 73 -21.08 6.95 -10.92
N GLU A 74 -20.75 5.74 -11.36
CA GLU A 74 -21.74 4.76 -11.81
C GLU A 74 -22.56 4.19 -10.65
N SER A 75 -23.79 3.75 -10.93
CA SER A 75 -24.74 3.30 -9.92
C SER A 75 -24.34 2.05 -9.13
N PHE A 76 -23.35 1.30 -9.60
CA PHE A 76 -22.78 0.17 -8.89
C PHE A 76 -21.74 0.57 -7.83
N VAL A 77 -21.33 1.84 -7.78
CA VAL A 77 -20.46 2.38 -6.74
C VAL A 77 -21.33 3.00 -5.65
N GLU A 78 -21.24 2.46 -4.44
CA GLU A 78 -22.00 2.96 -3.29
C GLU A 78 -21.29 4.14 -2.63
N ARG A 79 -19.97 4.02 -2.43
CA ARG A 79 -19.15 5.03 -1.76
C ARG A 79 -17.70 4.94 -2.20
N VAL A 80 -17.02 6.07 -2.20
CA VAL A 80 -15.57 6.13 -2.48
C VAL A 80 -14.89 6.97 -1.41
N GLU A 81 -13.84 6.42 -0.83
CA GLU A 81 -12.89 7.18 -0.03
C GLU A 81 -11.70 7.55 -0.91
N THR A 82 -11.44 8.83 -1.05
CA THR A 82 -10.41 9.35 -1.96
C THR A 82 -9.37 10.15 -1.20
N ALA A 83 -8.10 9.92 -1.51
CA ALA A 83 -7.00 10.76 -1.08
C ALA A 83 -6.05 11.05 -2.26
N ALA A 84 -5.90 12.32 -2.60
CA ALA A 84 -4.94 12.83 -3.56
C ALA A 84 -3.76 13.46 -2.82
N PHE A 85 -2.55 13.19 -3.28
CA PHE A 85 -1.33 13.62 -2.61
C PHE A 85 -0.15 13.74 -3.58
N THR A 86 0.83 14.52 -3.17
CA THR A 86 2.12 14.56 -3.85
C THR A 86 3.07 13.57 -3.18
N ALA A 87 3.64 12.66 -3.97
CA ALA A 87 4.53 11.64 -3.45
C ALA A 87 5.68 12.24 -2.64
N THR A 88 5.82 11.81 -1.41
CA THR A 88 6.99 12.10 -0.58
C THR A 88 8.14 11.17 -1.00
N PRO A 89 9.42 11.62 -0.99
CA PRO A 89 10.55 10.75 -1.24
C PRO A 89 10.54 9.55 -0.29
N GLN A 90 10.60 8.35 -0.84
CA GLN A 90 10.46 7.10 -0.11
C GLN A 90 11.75 6.63 0.55
N ARG A 91 11.59 5.93 1.70
CA ARG A 91 12.58 4.96 2.16
C ARG A 91 12.24 3.58 1.57
N VAL A 92 13.00 3.16 0.57
CA VAL A 92 13.03 1.75 0.15
C VAL A 92 14.16 1.08 0.90
N LYS A 93 13.85 0.00 1.61
CA LYS A 93 14.87 -0.85 2.20
C LYS A 93 15.61 -1.53 1.05
N PRO A 94 16.97 -1.40 0.97
CA PRO A 94 17.72 -2.18 0.01
C PRO A 94 17.39 -3.66 0.23
N PRO A 95 17.27 -4.48 -0.84
CA PRO A 95 17.06 -5.92 -0.69
C PRO A 95 18.12 -6.44 0.28
N ALA A 96 17.68 -7.21 1.29
CA ALA A 96 18.58 -7.76 2.28
C ALA A 96 19.72 -8.44 1.52
N GLY A 97 20.92 -7.88 1.63
CA GLY A 97 22.08 -8.34 0.89
C GLY A 97 22.19 -9.83 1.14
N ARG A 98 22.20 -10.61 0.06
CA ARG A 98 22.51 -12.03 0.13
C ARG A 98 23.80 -12.10 0.93
N ALA A 99 23.73 -12.62 2.17
CA ALA A 99 24.91 -12.77 3.02
C ALA A 99 25.99 -13.38 2.14
N ALA A 100 27.13 -12.71 2.01
CA ALA A 100 28.24 -13.24 1.24
C ALA A 100 28.49 -14.64 1.79
N PRO A 101 28.56 -15.68 0.94
CA PRO A 101 28.83 -17.02 1.44
C PRO A 101 30.18 -16.96 2.16
N PRO A 102 30.33 -17.68 3.29
CA PRO A 102 31.61 -17.73 3.98
C PRO A 102 32.66 -18.20 2.97
N THR A 103 33.76 -17.48 2.89
CA THR A 103 34.89 -17.80 2.00
C THR A 103 35.56 -19.09 2.50
N SER A 104 34.92 -20.24 2.29
CA SER A 104 35.59 -21.54 2.35
C SER A 104 36.09 -21.88 0.96
N HIS A 105 37.41 -21.96 0.82
CA HIS A 105 38.10 -22.38 -0.41
C HIS A 105 37.94 -23.86 -0.69
N THR A 106 36.71 -24.34 -0.81
CA THR A 106 36.43 -25.69 -1.31
C THR A 106 35.71 -25.50 -2.65
N PRO A 107 36.27 -25.93 -3.80
CA PRO A 107 35.60 -25.83 -5.08
C PRO A 107 34.27 -26.59 -5.03
N PRO A 108 33.17 -25.98 -5.50
CA PRO A 108 31.89 -26.68 -5.50
C PRO A 108 31.93 -27.84 -6.50
N PRO A 109 31.29 -28.98 -6.19
CA PRO A 109 31.13 -30.07 -7.15
C PRO A 109 30.34 -29.52 -8.37
N ALA A 110 30.72 -29.99 -9.55
CA ALA A 110 30.13 -29.63 -10.83
C ALA A 110 28.60 -29.73 -10.77
N ARG A 111 27.92 -28.60 -11.02
CA ARG A 111 26.45 -28.55 -11.12
C ARG A 111 26.02 -29.34 -12.32
N HIS A 112 25.32 -30.45 -12.09
CA HIS A 112 24.51 -31.09 -13.12
C HIS A 112 23.46 -30.10 -13.60
N GLN A 113 23.54 -29.71 -14.87
CA GLN A 113 22.49 -28.96 -15.56
C GLN A 113 21.24 -29.85 -15.66
N GLY A 114 20.07 -29.31 -15.26
CA GLY A 114 18.79 -29.80 -15.74
C GLY A 114 18.05 -30.75 -14.83
N ALA A 115 17.54 -30.25 -13.69
CA ALA A 115 16.25 -30.73 -13.22
C ALA A 115 15.24 -29.58 -13.40
N PRO A 116 14.09 -29.78 -14.09
CA PRO A 116 13.02 -28.82 -14.07
C PRO A 116 12.54 -28.67 -12.63
N SER A 117 12.40 -27.42 -12.16
CA SER A 117 11.70 -27.13 -10.91
C SER A 117 10.35 -27.83 -10.92
N PRO A 118 9.93 -28.51 -9.83
CA PRO A 118 8.62 -29.09 -9.77
C PRO A 118 7.57 -27.99 -10.00
N ALA A 119 6.80 -28.15 -11.06
CA ALA A 119 5.69 -27.28 -11.38
C ALA A 119 4.72 -27.25 -10.20
N GLY A 120 4.41 -26.04 -9.66
CA GLY A 120 3.24 -25.86 -8.87
C GLY A 120 3.28 -25.00 -7.59
N TYR A 121 4.40 -24.41 -7.20
CA TYR A 121 4.36 -23.36 -6.16
C TYR A 121 4.39 -22.00 -6.84
N ALA A 122 3.19 -21.39 -7.01
CA ALA A 122 3.12 -19.98 -7.31
C ALA A 122 3.86 -19.23 -6.18
N GLU A 123 4.81 -18.36 -6.56
CA GLU A 123 5.42 -17.44 -5.59
C GLU A 123 4.28 -16.72 -4.83
N PRO A 124 4.37 -16.62 -3.48
CA PRO A 124 3.33 -15.95 -2.72
C PRO A 124 3.12 -14.54 -3.25
N ALA A 125 1.87 -14.18 -3.49
CA ALA A 125 1.53 -12.89 -4.04
C ALA A 125 1.99 -11.79 -3.05
N ARG A 126 2.73 -10.80 -3.55
CA ARG A 126 3.04 -9.60 -2.78
C ARG A 126 1.75 -8.88 -2.43
N ILE A 127 1.76 -8.15 -1.32
CA ILE A 127 0.60 -7.42 -0.82
C ILE A 127 0.89 -5.92 -0.84
N TYR A 128 -0.01 -5.17 -1.43
CA TYR A 128 -0.11 -3.72 -1.25
C TYR A 128 -1.15 -3.42 -0.18
N ARG A 129 -0.82 -2.50 0.71
CA ARG A 129 -1.68 -2.01 1.77
C ARG A 129 -1.78 -0.48 1.69
N ALA A 130 -2.98 0.06 1.82
CA ALA A 130 -3.24 1.49 1.97
C ALA A 130 -4.04 1.77 3.24
N LEU A 131 -3.59 2.75 4.03
CA LEU A 131 -4.38 3.39 5.08
C LEU A 131 -4.64 4.82 4.69
N LEU A 132 -5.91 5.21 4.71
CA LEU A 132 -6.32 6.61 4.74
C LEU A 132 -6.52 6.99 6.20
N VAL A 133 -5.86 8.04 6.65
CA VAL A 133 -5.81 8.44 8.07
C VAL A 133 -6.27 9.89 8.21
N ALA A 134 -7.18 10.13 9.16
CA ALA A 134 -7.55 11.46 9.60
C ALA A 134 -7.01 11.70 11.01
N VAL A 135 -6.05 12.61 11.13
CA VAL A 135 -5.53 13.11 12.42
C VAL A 135 -6.43 14.23 12.91
N ASP A 136 -6.71 14.28 14.21
CA ASP A 136 -7.47 15.37 14.83
C ASP A 136 -6.76 16.71 14.53
N PRO A 137 -7.46 17.69 13.92
CA PRO A 137 -6.85 18.98 13.55
C PRO A 137 -6.38 19.81 14.76
N ARG A 138 -6.79 19.42 15.97
CA ARG A 138 -6.35 20.07 17.23
C ARG A 138 -5.06 19.43 17.80
N THR A 139 -4.54 18.39 17.15
CA THR A 139 -3.30 17.72 17.58
C THR A 139 -2.12 18.68 17.49
N ASP A 140 -1.28 18.68 18.52
CA ASP A 140 -0.03 19.45 18.54
C ASP A 140 0.83 19.05 17.32
N PRO A 141 1.34 20.03 16.54
CA PRO A 141 2.21 19.76 15.40
C PRO A 141 3.44 18.89 15.72
N ALA A 142 3.98 18.98 16.94
CA ALA A 142 5.09 18.13 17.36
C ALA A 142 4.66 16.66 17.53
N GLN A 143 3.44 16.39 17.98
CA GLN A 143 2.88 15.04 18.03
C GLN A 143 2.66 14.49 16.62
N VAL A 144 2.14 15.31 15.70
CA VAL A 144 1.99 14.91 14.29
C VAL A 144 3.34 14.57 13.68
N ALA A 145 4.37 15.40 13.90
CA ALA A 145 5.71 15.13 13.39
C ALA A 145 6.31 13.84 13.99
N THR A 146 6.01 13.53 15.25
CA THR A 146 6.45 12.28 15.88
C THR A 146 5.74 11.07 15.28
N PHE A 147 4.42 11.15 15.07
CA PHE A 147 3.64 10.13 14.36
C PHE A 147 4.22 9.86 12.96
N GLU A 148 4.47 10.90 12.19
CA GLU A 148 5.05 10.77 10.84
C GLU A 148 6.44 10.11 10.88
N SER A 149 7.29 10.53 11.82
CA SER A 149 8.65 9.99 11.96
C SER A 149 8.65 8.51 12.36
N GLU A 150 7.84 8.13 13.33
CA GLU A 150 7.74 6.74 13.78
C GLU A 150 7.13 5.84 12.70
N THR A 151 6.10 6.32 12.02
CA THR A 151 5.48 5.59 10.90
C THR A 151 6.47 5.38 9.75
N ALA A 152 7.22 6.41 9.40
CA ALA A 152 8.23 6.34 8.34
C ALA A 152 9.42 5.42 8.69
N ALA A 153 9.71 5.23 9.98
CA ALA A 153 10.81 4.39 10.43
C ALA A 153 10.48 2.89 10.48
N MET A 154 9.21 2.49 10.39
CA MET A 154 8.81 1.07 10.51
C MET A 154 9.59 0.10 9.62
N PRO A 155 9.91 0.41 8.34
CA PRO A 155 10.66 -0.51 7.48
C PRO A 155 12.07 -0.83 8.00
N ASP A 156 12.65 0.03 8.84
CA ASP A 156 13.95 -0.21 9.43
C ASP A 156 13.92 -1.34 10.48
N TYR A 157 12.76 -1.60 11.06
CA TYR A 157 12.53 -2.59 12.11
C TYR A 157 11.82 -3.84 11.61
N ILE A 158 10.83 -3.70 10.72
CA ILE A 158 9.94 -4.78 10.30
C ILE A 158 10.35 -5.28 8.91
N HIS A 159 10.99 -6.43 8.86
CA HIS A 159 11.63 -6.96 7.64
C HIS A 159 10.67 -7.33 6.51
N THR A 160 9.41 -7.60 6.84
CA THR A 160 8.38 -7.98 5.85
C THR A 160 7.84 -6.79 5.08
N ILE A 161 8.14 -5.55 5.50
CA ILE A 161 7.85 -4.34 4.74
C ILE A 161 8.94 -4.17 3.68
N GLY A 162 8.58 -4.37 2.42
CA GLY A 162 9.48 -4.19 1.27
C GLY A 162 9.58 -2.74 0.82
N ALA A 163 8.49 -1.99 0.90
CA ALA A 163 8.43 -0.55 0.64
C ALA A 163 7.37 0.10 1.53
N SER A 164 7.57 1.37 1.88
CA SER A 164 6.61 2.14 2.68
C SER A 164 6.68 3.61 2.31
N GLN A 165 5.51 4.24 2.23
CA GLN A 165 5.37 5.68 1.97
C GLN A 165 4.30 6.24 2.90
N LEU A 166 4.61 7.32 3.61
CA LEU A 166 3.65 8.16 4.30
C LEU A 166 3.61 9.51 3.62
N SER A 167 2.45 9.93 3.14
CA SER A 167 2.25 11.21 2.45
C SER A 167 1.12 11.99 3.11
N ARG A 168 1.26 13.32 3.16
CA ARG A 168 0.16 14.21 3.53
C ARG A 168 -0.79 14.34 2.34
N VAL A 169 -2.08 14.36 2.61
CA VAL A 169 -3.13 14.57 1.61
C VAL A 169 -3.19 16.05 1.26
N ASP A 170 -3.27 16.35 -0.03
CA ASP A 170 -3.16 17.72 -0.55
C ASP A 170 -4.34 18.61 -0.14
N SER A 171 -5.56 18.13 -0.06
CA SER A 171 -6.73 18.76 0.59
C SER A 171 -8.07 18.19 0.13
N GLY A 172 -9.15 18.53 0.85
CA GLY A 172 -10.54 18.43 0.39
C GLY A 172 -11.28 17.12 0.69
N SER A 173 -10.60 16.03 1.05
CA SER A 173 -11.24 14.72 1.25
C SER A 173 -11.59 14.40 2.72
N GLY A 174 -11.16 15.24 3.67
CA GLY A 174 -11.27 14.93 5.10
C GLY A 174 -10.23 13.96 5.63
N TRP A 175 -9.38 13.41 4.79
CA TRP A 175 -8.19 12.66 5.12
C TRP A 175 -6.99 13.58 5.29
N THR A 176 -6.07 13.26 6.19
CA THR A 176 -4.84 14.04 6.42
C THR A 176 -3.59 13.35 5.89
N HIS A 177 -3.59 12.01 5.91
CA HIS A 177 -2.45 11.22 5.47
C HIS A 177 -2.91 10.00 4.68
N VAL A 178 -2.06 9.57 3.75
CA VAL A 178 -2.07 8.26 3.11
C VAL A 178 -0.81 7.52 3.54
N TRP A 179 -0.99 6.34 4.09
CA TRP A 179 0.10 5.46 4.43
C TRP A 179 0.03 4.19 3.59
N GLU A 180 1.01 4.03 2.73
CA GLU A 180 1.12 2.93 1.79
C GLU A 180 2.27 2.01 2.17
N GLN A 181 2.08 0.70 2.03
CA GLN A 181 3.12 -0.30 2.26
C GLN A 181 3.00 -1.44 1.26
N GLU A 182 4.16 -2.02 0.91
CA GLU A 182 4.24 -3.28 0.17
C GLU A 182 4.90 -4.35 1.06
N PHE A 183 4.26 -5.51 1.15
CA PHE A 183 4.76 -6.67 1.89
C PHE A 183 5.17 -7.78 0.94
N THR A 184 6.07 -8.65 1.41
CA THR A 184 6.52 -9.82 0.65
C THR A 184 5.38 -10.77 0.31
N ASP A 185 4.44 -10.94 1.25
CA ASP A 185 3.27 -11.80 1.18
C ASP A 185 2.24 -11.43 2.26
N LEU A 186 1.13 -12.16 2.30
CA LEU A 186 0.06 -11.95 3.29
C LEU A 186 0.51 -12.34 4.70
N ASP A 187 1.30 -13.40 4.84
CA ASP A 187 1.82 -13.84 6.14
C ASP A 187 2.74 -12.79 6.76
N GLY A 188 3.52 -12.10 5.93
CA GLY A 188 4.34 -10.97 6.36
C GLY A 188 3.55 -9.83 6.97
N LEU A 189 2.37 -9.55 6.42
CA LEU A 189 1.45 -8.54 6.95
C LEU A 189 0.73 -9.03 8.21
N THR A 190 0.14 -10.21 8.20
CA THR A 190 -0.74 -10.70 9.28
C THR A 190 0.01 -11.31 10.46
N GLY A 191 1.25 -11.72 10.27
CA GLY A 191 2.12 -12.31 11.29
C GLY A 191 3.18 -11.32 11.82
N PRO A 192 4.41 -11.33 11.26
CA PRO A 192 5.53 -10.56 11.79
C PRO A 192 5.24 -9.04 11.93
N TYR A 193 4.52 -8.44 10.98
CA TYR A 193 4.15 -7.03 11.07
C TYR A 193 3.26 -6.76 12.27
N MET A 194 2.16 -7.52 12.44
CA MET A 194 1.17 -7.29 13.51
C MET A 194 1.72 -7.63 14.90
N THR A 195 2.69 -8.56 14.99
CA THR A 195 3.25 -9.00 16.28
C THR A 195 4.55 -8.30 16.65
N HIS A 196 5.06 -7.39 15.80
CA HIS A 196 6.34 -6.74 16.02
C HIS A 196 6.29 -5.74 17.21
N PRO A 197 7.26 -5.74 18.14
CA PRO A 197 7.29 -4.79 19.26
C PRO A 197 7.25 -3.33 18.83
N TYR A 198 7.89 -2.97 17.71
CA TYR A 198 7.85 -1.62 17.17
C TYR A 198 6.42 -1.17 16.81
N HIS A 199 5.62 -2.07 16.21
CA HIS A 199 4.22 -1.80 15.89
C HIS A 199 3.44 -1.45 17.16
N TRP A 200 3.56 -2.25 18.22
CA TRP A 200 2.83 -2.03 19.45
C TRP A 200 3.29 -0.78 20.23
N ALA A 201 4.60 -0.56 20.29
CA ALA A 201 5.15 0.51 21.13
C ALA A 201 5.05 1.89 20.48
N HIS A 202 5.16 1.95 19.15
CA HIS A 202 5.29 3.22 18.44
C HIS A 202 4.11 3.56 17.53
N ILE A 203 3.35 2.56 17.07
CA ILE A 203 2.28 2.79 16.10
C ILE A 203 0.90 2.73 16.74
N ASP A 204 0.58 1.66 17.48
CA ASP A 204 -0.76 1.46 18.05
C ASP A 204 -1.20 2.62 18.94
N ARG A 205 -0.26 3.27 19.64
CA ARG A 205 -0.57 4.40 20.52
C ARG A 205 -1.23 5.60 19.84
N TRP A 206 -1.06 5.72 18.51
CA TRP A 206 -1.66 6.79 17.73
C TRP A 206 -3.12 6.51 17.36
N PHE A 207 -3.50 5.24 17.38
CA PHE A 207 -4.82 4.75 16.96
C PHE A 207 -5.71 4.33 18.13
N ASP A 208 -5.10 3.84 19.21
CA ASP A 208 -5.79 3.27 20.37
C ASP A 208 -5.58 4.13 21.63
N PRO A 209 -6.66 4.67 22.24
CA PRO A 209 -6.55 5.49 23.45
C PRO A 209 -6.06 4.72 24.67
N GLU A 210 -6.23 3.39 24.69
CA GLU A 210 -5.73 2.55 25.80
C GLU A 210 -4.22 2.37 25.76
N ARG A 211 -3.59 2.62 24.59
CA ARG A 211 -2.15 2.45 24.36
C ARG A 211 -1.36 3.75 24.37
N GLY A 212 -2.02 4.90 24.34
CA GLY A 212 -1.33 6.17 24.40
C GLY A 212 -2.14 7.39 23.95
N SER A 213 -1.45 8.36 23.39
CA SER A 213 -2.05 9.62 22.94
C SER A 213 -2.66 9.44 21.56
N LYS A 214 -3.85 8.84 21.50
CA LYS A 214 -4.60 8.71 20.25
C LYS A 214 -4.78 10.08 19.58
N ILE A 215 -4.28 10.21 18.36
CA ILE A 215 -4.47 11.38 17.50
C ILE A 215 -5.29 11.06 16.26
N VAL A 216 -5.37 9.80 15.86
CA VAL A 216 -6.14 9.35 14.71
C VAL A 216 -7.61 9.22 15.08
N THR A 217 -8.45 10.00 14.43
CA THR A 217 -9.91 10.03 14.68
C THR A 217 -10.70 9.13 13.75
N ARG A 218 -10.17 8.91 12.53
CA ARG A 218 -10.79 8.05 11.51
C ARG A 218 -9.70 7.37 10.69
N LEU A 219 -9.95 6.13 10.27
CA LEU A 219 -9.09 5.41 9.34
C LEU A 219 -9.91 4.49 8.43
N CYS A 220 -9.41 4.29 7.21
CA CYS A 220 -9.76 3.17 6.35
C CYS A 220 -8.50 2.37 6.08
N HIS A 221 -8.60 1.06 6.13
CA HIS A 221 -7.47 0.15 5.97
C HIS A 221 -7.81 -0.93 4.95
N SER A 222 -7.19 -0.87 3.79
CA SER A 222 -7.36 -1.83 2.70
C SER A 222 -6.04 -2.49 2.34
N PHE A 223 -6.09 -3.74 1.90
CA PHE A 223 -4.95 -4.40 1.28
C PHE A 223 -5.40 -5.40 0.21
N GLY A 224 -4.56 -5.59 -0.79
CA GLY A 224 -4.85 -6.43 -1.94
C GLY A 224 -3.59 -7.01 -2.58
N ALA A 225 -3.79 -8.00 -3.46
CA ALA A 225 -2.69 -8.65 -4.15
C ALA A 225 -1.99 -7.69 -5.13
N LEU A 226 -0.66 -7.78 -5.18
CA LEU A 226 0.21 -6.94 -5.98
C LEU A 226 1.00 -7.81 -6.96
N ALA A 227 0.83 -7.57 -8.26
CA ALA A 227 1.54 -8.31 -9.30
C ALA A 227 2.98 -7.78 -9.51
N TRP A 228 3.21 -6.49 -9.31
CA TRP A 228 4.51 -5.81 -9.41
C TRP A 228 4.55 -4.59 -8.48
N PRO A 229 5.73 -4.15 -8.04
CA PRO A 229 5.85 -2.98 -7.18
C PRO A 229 5.23 -1.73 -7.79
N VAL A 230 4.38 -1.03 -7.03
CA VAL A 230 3.74 0.23 -7.43
C VAL A 230 4.32 1.42 -6.68
N LEU A 231 4.84 1.18 -5.48
CA LEU A 231 5.58 2.21 -4.78
C LEU A 231 6.92 2.44 -5.49
N PRO A 232 7.34 3.70 -5.71
CA PRO A 232 8.59 3.98 -6.40
C PRO A 232 9.78 3.43 -5.62
N ALA A 233 10.69 2.76 -6.31
CA ALA A 233 12.04 2.56 -5.79
C ALA A 233 12.78 3.90 -5.88
N THR A 234 13.38 4.35 -4.79
CA THR A 234 14.33 5.46 -4.80
C THR A 234 15.66 5.03 -5.38
#